data_036a5529420de94e9708a8aea4a1057c
#
_entry.id   036a5529420de94e9708a8aea4a1057c
#
_cell.length_a   1.000
_cell.length_b   1.000
_cell.length_c   1.000
_cell.angle_alpha   90.00
_cell.angle_beta   90.00
_cell.angle_gamma   90.00
#
_symmetry.space_group_name_H-M   'P 1'
#
loop_
_entity.id
_entity.type
_entity.pdbx_description
1 polymer ?
#
loop_
_entity_poly.entity_id
_entity_poly.type
_entity_poly.pdbx_seq_one_letter_code
_entity_poly.pdbx_strand_id
1 'polypeptide(L)'
;PIIVASMFGNTTECVGTAKQVLEKCGYEVLVFHSTGTGGRCMESLIESGMVAGVLDITATEWADELVGGVLAAGPHRHEAAGKAGVPTIIVPGCLDMVNFGEPDTVPAKFAERSFYNHNPQVTLMRTNPEECRELGRILAGKINDYTAPVTVLLPLKALSVISAAGNSFHDVDADQALFDAIRMHLRKEIKVVEMDAEINDSAFARLCAKSLQDLM
;
A
#
# COMPACT_ATOMS: atom_id res chain seq x y z
N PRO A 1 19.40 -13.44 1.21
CA PRO A 1 19.09 -12.02 1.25
C PRO A 1 17.68 -11.79 1.83
N ILE A 2 17.52 -10.74 2.64
CA ILE A 2 16.24 -10.41 3.29
C ILE A 2 15.44 -9.46 2.40
N ILE A 3 14.17 -9.79 2.18
CA ILE A 3 13.17 -8.89 1.58
C ILE A 3 12.16 -8.54 2.68
N VAL A 4 11.75 -7.29 2.75
CA VAL A 4 10.66 -6.86 3.61
C VAL A 4 9.40 -6.64 2.80
N ALA A 5 8.24 -6.97 3.37
CA ALA A 5 6.94 -6.77 2.73
C ALA A 5 5.94 -6.15 3.70
N SER A 6 5.20 -5.13 3.24
CA SER A 6 4.08 -4.57 4.00
C SER A 6 2.79 -5.35 3.70
N MET A 7 1.97 -5.58 4.72
CA MET A 7 0.73 -6.33 4.63
C MET A 7 -0.36 -5.72 5.52
N PHE A 8 -1.59 -5.88 5.11
CA PHE A 8 -2.77 -5.66 5.95
C PHE A 8 -3.77 -6.80 5.72
N GLY A 9 -4.75 -6.99 6.59
CA GLY A 9 -5.72 -8.08 6.44
C GLY A 9 -6.33 -8.19 5.04
N ASN A 10 -6.55 -7.04 4.41
CA ASN A 10 -7.13 -6.92 3.07
C ASN A 10 -6.17 -7.17 1.89
N THR A 11 -4.88 -7.41 2.15
CA THR A 11 -3.84 -7.73 1.13
C THR A 11 -3.10 -9.04 1.43
N THR A 12 -3.58 -9.82 2.38
CA THR A 12 -2.92 -11.04 2.87
C THR A 12 -2.65 -12.06 1.74
N GLU A 13 -3.59 -12.27 0.84
CA GLU A 13 -3.45 -13.23 -0.25
C GLU A 13 -2.37 -12.79 -1.26
N CYS A 14 -2.34 -11.50 -1.59
CA CYS A 14 -1.30 -10.94 -2.45
C CYS A 14 0.10 -11.15 -1.85
N VAL A 15 0.29 -10.69 -0.61
CA VAL A 15 1.59 -10.77 0.07
C VAL A 15 2.00 -12.21 0.30
N GLY A 16 1.07 -13.09 0.72
CA GLY A 16 1.33 -14.52 0.90
C GLY A 16 1.79 -15.21 -0.37
N THR A 17 1.14 -14.94 -1.50
CA THR A 17 1.51 -15.49 -2.80
C THR A 17 2.87 -14.96 -3.27
N ALA A 18 3.10 -13.65 -3.17
CA ALA A 18 4.37 -13.03 -3.56
C ALA A 18 5.53 -13.54 -2.69
N LYS A 19 5.34 -13.66 -1.37
CA LYS A 19 6.29 -14.25 -0.43
C LYS A 19 6.69 -15.65 -0.85
N GLN A 20 5.72 -16.52 -1.14
CA GLN A 20 6.01 -17.89 -1.58
C GLN A 20 6.87 -17.96 -2.86
N VAL A 21 6.65 -17.03 -3.79
CA VAL A 21 7.46 -16.95 -5.02
C VAL A 21 8.89 -16.56 -4.69
N LEU A 22 9.08 -15.53 -3.87
CA LEU A 22 10.41 -15.03 -3.48
C LEU A 22 11.18 -16.04 -2.63
N GLU A 23 10.51 -16.71 -1.69
CA GLU A 23 11.15 -17.76 -0.86
C GLU A 23 11.62 -18.97 -1.68
N LYS A 24 10.88 -19.37 -2.71
CA LYS A 24 11.31 -20.40 -3.66
C LYS A 24 12.57 -20.01 -4.45
N CYS A 25 12.84 -18.72 -4.56
CA CYS A 25 14.04 -18.18 -5.20
C CYS A 25 15.20 -17.94 -4.20
N GLY A 26 15.05 -18.37 -2.95
CA GLY A 26 16.11 -18.33 -1.94
C GLY A 26 16.18 -17.04 -1.11
N TYR A 27 15.14 -16.20 -1.17
CA TYR A 27 15.04 -15.02 -0.31
C TYR A 27 14.34 -15.36 1.01
N GLU A 28 14.68 -14.67 2.08
CA GLU A 28 13.93 -14.65 3.31
C GLU A 28 12.97 -13.44 3.28
N VAL A 29 11.66 -13.66 3.46
CA VAL A 29 10.67 -12.57 3.38
C VAL A 29 10.06 -12.31 4.75
N LEU A 30 10.37 -11.14 5.31
CA LEU A 30 9.82 -10.63 6.56
C LEU A 30 8.60 -9.75 6.28
N VAL A 31 7.48 -10.08 6.90
CA VAL A 31 6.20 -9.38 6.68
C VAL A 31 5.88 -8.49 7.86
N PHE A 32 5.56 -7.22 7.57
CA PHE A 32 5.18 -6.21 8.53
C PHE A 32 3.73 -5.80 8.32
N HIS A 33 2.91 -5.86 9.37
CA HIS A 33 1.54 -5.36 9.32
C HIS A 33 1.52 -3.83 9.29
N SER A 34 0.87 -3.25 8.29
CA SER A 34 0.71 -1.79 8.11
C SER A 34 -0.30 -1.23 9.11
N THR A 35 0.13 -1.14 10.37
CA THR A 35 -0.66 -0.71 11.53
C THR A 35 -0.03 0.48 12.25
N GLY A 36 0.71 1.31 11.54
CA GLY A 36 1.50 2.41 12.07
C GLY A 36 2.82 1.94 12.65
N THR A 37 2.78 1.14 13.71
CA THR A 37 4.00 0.56 14.32
C THR A 37 4.71 -0.38 13.35
N GLY A 38 3.99 -1.22 12.61
CA GLY A 38 4.59 -2.14 11.65
C GLY A 38 5.31 -1.42 10.51
N GLY A 39 4.71 -0.37 9.95
CA GLY A 39 5.36 0.45 8.93
C GLY A 39 6.64 1.10 9.46
N ARG A 40 6.60 1.69 10.67
CA ARG A 40 7.82 2.25 11.31
C ARG A 40 8.89 1.20 11.54
N CYS A 41 8.54 0.00 11.99
CA CYS A 41 9.49 -1.10 12.17
C CYS A 41 10.11 -1.53 10.84
N MET A 42 9.31 -1.59 9.76
CA MET A 42 9.80 -1.91 8.42
C MET A 42 10.80 -0.85 7.92
N GLU A 43 10.45 0.43 8.03
CA GLU A 43 11.35 1.55 7.67
C GLU A 43 12.69 1.45 8.44
N SER A 44 12.63 1.22 9.77
CA SER A 44 13.84 1.08 10.59
C SER A 44 14.72 -0.11 10.20
N LEU A 45 14.11 -1.23 9.81
CA LEU A 45 14.87 -2.38 9.33
C LEU A 45 15.54 -2.09 7.97
N ILE A 46 14.86 -1.37 7.08
CA ILE A 46 15.45 -0.93 5.81
C ILE A 46 16.65 -0.01 6.07
N GLU A 47 16.52 0.96 6.98
CA GLU A 47 17.60 1.88 7.37
C GLU A 47 18.83 1.17 7.96
N SER A 48 18.66 -0.01 8.54
CA SER A 48 19.78 -0.79 9.10
C SER A 48 20.75 -1.35 8.05
N GLY A 49 20.37 -1.30 6.76
CA GLY A 49 21.18 -1.81 5.65
C GLY A 49 21.17 -3.33 5.47
N MET A 50 20.29 -4.05 6.19
CA MET A 50 20.18 -5.52 6.09
C MET A 50 19.23 -5.99 5.00
N VAL A 51 18.46 -5.08 4.39
CA VAL A 51 17.39 -5.40 3.44
C VAL A 51 17.90 -5.31 2.01
N ALA A 52 17.68 -6.36 1.23
CA ALA A 52 18.09 -6.46 -0.17
C ALA A 52 17.00 -5.99 -1.15
N GLY A 53 15.72 -6.02 -0.74
CA GLY A 53 14.58 -5.60 -1.56
C GLY A 53 13.35 -5.29 -0.73
N VAL A 54 12.48 -4.43 -1.25
CA VAL A 54 11.24 -4.02 -0.58
C VAL A 54 10.04 -4.32 -1.45
N LEU A 55 9.06 -5.03 -0.89
CA LEU A 55 7.77 -5.32 -1.49
C LEU A 55 6.68 -4.56 -0.71
N ASP A 56 6.53 -3.27 -0.99
CA ASP A 56 5.61 -2.39 -0.28
C ASP A 56 4.23 -2.41 -0.93
N ILE A 57 3.46 -3.45 -0.57
CA ILE A 57 2.13 -3.72 -1.16
C ILE A 57 1.03 -2.91 -0.49
N THR A 58 1.22 -2.51 0.77
CA THR A 58 0.15 -1.93 1.59
C THR A 58 0.53 -0.56 2.11
N ALA A 59 -0.25 0.44 1.75
CA ALA A 59 0.01 1.84 2.05
C ALA A 59 -1.09 2.51 2.90
N THR A 60 -2.01 1.73 3.52
CA THR A 60 -3.16 2.24 4.29
C THR A 60 -2.78 3.27 5.36
N GLU A 61 -1.58 3.19 5.90
CA GLU A 61 -1.03 4.11 6.90
C GLU A 61 -1.04 5.57 6.42
N TRP A 62 -0.94 5.80 5.10
CA TRP A 62 -1.07 7.15 4.52
C TRP A 62 -2.50 7.68 4.52
N ALA A 63 -3.50 6.81 4.36
CA ALA A 63 -4.90 7.20 4.49
C ALA A 63 -5.18 7.66 5.93
N ASP A 64 -4.64 6.95 6.90
CA ASP A 64 -4.75 7.32 8.31
C ASP A 64 -3.99 8.61 8.65
N GLU A 65 -2.79 8.79 8.12
CA GLU A 65 -2.01 10.03 8.30
C GLU A 65 -2.73 11.25 7.72
N LEU A 66 -3.32 11.12 6.53
CA LEU A 66 -4.01 12.22 5.85
C LEU A 66 -5.33 12.59 6.52
N VAL A 67 -6.13 11.59 6.88
CA VAL A 67 -7.54 11.79 7.30
C VAL A 67 -7.69 11.84 8.82
N GLY A 68 -6.74 11.25 9.54
CA GLY A 68 -6.73 11.19 11.00
C GLY A 68 -7.23 9.86 11.55
N GLY A 69 -6.93 8.76 10.88
CA GLY A 69 -7.12 7.39 11.38
C GLY A 69 -6.11 7.03 12.47
N VAL A 70 -6.28 5.84 13.04
CA VAL A 70 -5.52 5.42 14.24
C VAL A 70 -4.25 4.63 13.92
N LEU A 71 -4.03 4.25 12.65
CA LEU A 71 -2.88 3.43 12.24
C LEU A 71 -1.81 4.21 11.46
N ALA A 72 -1.73 5.53 11.64
CA ALA A 72 -0.73 6.36 10.98
C ALA A 72 0.71 5.95 11.35
N ALA A 73 1.58 5.84 10.35
CA ALA A 73 3.01 5.57 10.53
C ALA A 73 3.86 6.85 10.63
N GLY A 74 3.25 8.00 10.41
CA GLY A 74 3.91 9.29 10.38
C GLY A 74 4.40 9.69 8.98
N PRO A 75 4.91 10.92 8.85
CA PRO A 75 5.20 11.55 7.56
C PRO A 75 6.43 10.96 6.83
N HIS A 76 7.19 10.07 7.47
CA HIS A 76 8.41 9.48 6.91
C HIS A 76 8.21 8.11 6.26
N ARG A 77 6.98 7.61 6.24
CA ARG A 77 6.64 6.35 5.57
C ARG A 77 7.00 6.41 4.07
N HIS A 78 7.53 5.35 3.50
CA HIS A 78 8.08 5.25 2.13
C HIS A 78 9.35 6.09 1.87
N GLU A 79 10.15 6.40 2.87
CA GLU A 79 11.40 7.15 2.65
C GLU A 79 12.65 6.28 2.77
N ALA A 80 12.66 5.30 3.68
CA ALA A 80 13.87 4.54 4.00
C ALA A 80 14.47 3.81 2.80
N ALA A 81 13.64 3.14 1.98
CA ALA A 81 14.11 2.40 0.82
C ALA A 81 14.77 3.31 -0.22
N GLY A 82 14.17 4.47 -0.49
CA GLY A 82 14.75 5.47 -1.39
C GLY A 82 16.09 6.00 -0.90
N LYS A 83 16.19 6.31 0.40
CA LYS A 83 17.42 6.80 1.04
C LYS A 83 18.51 5.73 1.09
N ALA A 84 18.14 4.49 1.36
CA ALA A 84 19.07 3.36 1.49
C ALA A 84 19.51 2.77 0.13
N GLY A 85 18.91 3.21 -0.98
CA GLY A 85 19.24 2.69 -2.31
C GLY A 85 18.71 1.28 -2.56
N VAL A 86 17.65 0.85 -1.85
CA VAL A 86 17.12 -0.51 -1.93
C VAL A 86 16.07 -0.64 -3.04
N PRO A 87 16.19 -1.62 -3.97
CA PRO A 87 15.18 -1.88 -4.99
C PRO A 87 13.79 -2.11 -4.39
N THR A 88 12.77 -1.44 -4.94
CA THR A 88 11.45 -1.38 -4.32
C THR A 88 10.33 -1.55 -5.34
N ILE A 89 9.34 -2.36 -4.98
CA ILE A 89 8.01 -2.39 -5.60
C ILE A 89 7.03 -1.70 -4.67
N ILE A 90 6.25 -0.76 -5.22
CA ILE A 90 5.21 -0.04 -4.48
C ILE A 90 3.85 -0.28 -5.13
N VAL A 91 2.89 -0.64 -4.28
CA VAL A 91 1.49 -0.82 -4.65
C VAL A 91 0.62 0.03 -3.73
N PRO A 92 -0.37 0.78 -4.23
CA PRO A 92 -1.26 1.60 -3.40
C PRO A 92 -2.33 0.79 -2.66
N GLY A 93 -2.00 -0.41 -2.22
CA GLY A 93 -2.93 -1.31 -1.55
C GLY A 93 -3.51 -0.71 -0.27
N CYS A 94 -4.79 -0.90 -0.07
CA CYS A 94 -5.57 -0.41 1.08
C CYS A 94 -5.55 1.13 1.25
N LEU A 95 -5.26 1.91 0.21
CA LEU A 95 -5.51 3.36 0.23
C LEU A 95 -7.00 3.72 0.08
N ASP A 96 -7.83 2.72 -0.17
CA ASP A 96 -9.28 2.82 -0.17
C ASP A 96 -9.90 2.92 1.23
N MET A 97 -9.11 2.82 2.32
CA MET A 97 -9.63 2.78 3.67
C MET A 97 -8.83 3.60 4.68
N VAL A 98 -9.57 4.21 5.62
CA VAL A 98 -9.07 4.83 6.85
C VAL A 98 -9.51 3.96 8.03
N ASN A 99 -8.62 3.76 9.00
CA ASN A 99 -8.86 2.87 10.13
C ASN A 99 -9.21 3.68 11.38
N PHE A 100 -10.33 3.31 12.02
CA PHE A 100 -10.77 3.84 13.31
C PHE A 100 -10.96 2.70 14.31
N GLY A 101 -11.11 3.04 15.58
CA GLY A 101 -11.46 2.12 16.65
C GLY A 101 -12.94 1.70 16.60
N GLU A 102 -13.55 1.58 17.77
CA GLU A 102 -14.98 1.28 17.90
C GLU A 102 -15.84 2.31 17.15
N PRO A 103 -17.01 1.95 16.63
CA PRO A 103 -17.86 2.85 15.84
C PRO A 103 -18.12 4.20 16.50
N ASP A 104 -18.29 4.23 17.82
CA ASP A 104 -18.55 5.45 18.59
C ASP A 104 -17.32 6.38 18.70
N THR A 105 -16.14 5.90 18.34
CA THR A 105 -14.88 6.68 18.32
C THR A 105 -14.66 7.41 17.01
N VAL A 106 -15.43 7.11 15.97
CA VAL A 106 -15.33 7.76 14.68
C VAL A 106 -15.77 9.24 14.81
N PRO A 107 -14.94 10.21 14.36
CA PRO A 107 -15.30 11.63 14.47
C PRO A 107 -16.62 11.96 13.77
N ALA A 108 -17.49 12.74 14.45
CA ALA A 108 -18.82 13.07 13.95
C ALA A 108 -18.85 13.76 12.56
N LYS A 109 -17.74 14.42 12.18
CA LYS A 109 -17.60 15.02 10.84
C LYS A 109 -17.68 14.01 9.69
N PHE A 110 -17.54 12.72 9.98
CA PHE A 110 -17.59 11.63 8.99
C PHE A 110 -18.93 10.89 8.96
N ALA A 111 -19.97 11.35 9.68
CA ALA A 111 -21.25 10.63 9.84
C ALA A 111 -21.90 10.18 8.51
N GLU A 112 -21.70 10.92 7.43
CA GLU A 112 -22.29 10.63 6.10
C GLU A 112 -21.38 9.77 5.19
N ARG A 113 -20.28 9.22 5.74
CA ARG A 113 -19.31 8.42 4.97
C ARG A 113 -19.69 6.94 4.94
N SER A 114 -19.11 6.20 3.98
CA SER A 114 -19.27 4.76 3.90
C SER A 114 -18.35 4.06 4.90
N PHE A 115 -18.93 3.19 5.74
CA PHE A 115 -18.21 2.44 6.76
C PHE A 115 -18.34 0.94 6.55
N TYR A 116 -17.31 0.23 7.00
CA TYR A 116 -17.29 -1.22 7.14
C TYR A 116 -16.83 -1.59 8.54
N ASN A 117 -17.71 -2.24 9.32
CA ASN A 117 -17.38 -2.75 10.64
C ASN A 117 -16.63 -4.07 10.49
N HIS A 118 -15.31 -4.02 10.58
CA HIS A 118 -14.45 -5.21 10.47
C HIS A 118 -14.65 -6.14 11.66
N ASN A 119 -14.72 -5.56 12.85
CA ASN A 119 -15.07 -6.22 14.11
C ASN A 119 -15.55 -5.15 15.12
N PRO A 120 -15.98 -5.51 16.34
CA PRO A 120 -16.47 -4.52 17.31
C PRO A 120 -15.50 -3.40 17.67
N GLN A 121 -14.20 -3.62 17.49
CA GLN A 121 -13.14 -2.67 17.86
C GLN A 121 -12.48 -1.96 16.66
N VAL A 122 -12.88 -2.31 15.42
CA VAL A 122 -12.26 -1.76 14.20
C VAL A 122 -13.34 -1.38 13.20
N THR A 123 -13.40 -0.09 12.91
CA THR A 123 -14.26 0.50 11.89
C THR A 123 -13.39 1.04 10.76
N LEU A 124 -13.67 0.62 9.53
CA LEU A 124 -13.02 1.14 8.33
C LEU A 124 -13.94 2.15 7.67
N MET A 125 -13.38 3.24 7.16
CA MET A 125 -14.09 4.27 6.40
C MET A 125 -13.50 4.36 5.00
N ARG A 126 -14.36 4.35 3.98
CA ARG A 126 -13.93 4.50 2.58
C ARG A 126 -13.34 5.90 2.34
N THR A 127 -12.17 5.97 1.74
CA THR A 127 -11.60 7.22 1.25
C THR A 127 -12.41 7.74 0.05
N ASN A 128 -12.66 9.04 0.00
CA ASN A 128 -13.40 9.66 -1.10
C ASN A 128 -12.46 10.04 -2.27
N PRO A 129 -13.00 10.48 -3.44
CA PRO A 129 -12.18 10.85 -4.59
C PRO A 129 -11.17 11.99 -4.32
N GLU A 130 -11.48 12.93 -3.43
CA GLU A 130 -10.56 14.03 -3.07
C GLU A 130 -9.40 13.53 -2.23
N GLU A 131 -9.68 12.71 -1.23
CA GLU A 131 -8.68 12.04 -0.41
C GLU A 131 -7.81 11.10 -1.25
N CYS A 132 -8.40 10.33 -2.15
CA CYS A 132 -7.70 9.45 -3.08
C CYS A 132 -6.74 10.22 -4.00
N ARG A 133 -7.16 11.38 -4.51
CA ARG A 133 -6.30 12.25 -5.31
C ARG A 133 -5.10 12.77 -4.52
N GLU A 134 -5.35 13.21 -3.29
CA GLU A 134 -4.28 13.69 -2.41
C GLU A 134 -3.33 12.55 -1.99
N LEU A 135 -3.84 11.36 -1.67
CA LEU A 135 -3.04 10.17 -1.39
C LEU A 135 -2.14 9.79 -2.57
N GLY A 136 -2.68 9.86 -3.78
CA GLY A 136 -1.88 9.63 -5.00
C GLY A 136 -0.75 10.64 -5.16
N ARG A 137 -1.03 11.92 -4.88
CA ARG A 137 -0.04 13.00 -4.91
C ARG A 137 1.06 12.79 -3.85
N ILE A 138 0.68 12.44 -2.63
CA ILE A 138 1.62 12.16 -1.52
C ILE A 138 2.51 10.97 -1.87
N LEU A 139 1.92 9.86 -2.28
CA LEU A 139 2.67 8.65 -2.62
C LEU A 139 3.66 8.90 -3.76
N ALA A 140 3.21 9.54 -4.84
CA ALA A 140 4.07 9.92 -5.96
C ALA A 140 5.21 10.85 -5.52
N GLY A 141 4.92 11.83 -4.63
CA GLY A 141 5.94 12.72 -4.07
C GLY A 141 7.03 11.96 -3.34
N LYS A 142 6.65 11.00 -2.47
CA LYS A 142 7.61 10.14 -1.76
C LYS A 142 8.47 9.31 -2.70
N ILE A 143 7.86 8.73 -3.72
CA ILE A 143 8.55 7.88 -4.70
C ILE A 143 9.49 8.71 -5.59
N ASN A 144 9.15 9.95 -5.89
CA ASN A 144 9.97 10.84 -6.69
C ASN A 144 11.34 11.14 -6.07
N ASP A 145 11.47 11.05 -4.76
CA ASP A 145 12.73 11.24 -4.05
C ASP A 145 13.64 10.00 -4.09
N TYR A 146 13.17 8.87 -4.64
CA TYR A 146 13.97 7.66 -4.73
C TYR A 146 15.10 7.81 -5.76
N THR A 147 16.31 7.44 -5.33
CA THR A 147 17.46 7.22 -6.21
C THR A 147 17.67 5.74 -6.54
N ALA A 148 17.04 4.87 -5.73
CA ALA A 148 17.01 3.43 -5.94
C ALA A 148 16.09 3.03 -7.11
N PRO A 149 16.32 1.85 -7.73
CA PRO A 149 15.35 1.29 -8.67
C PRO A 149 13.98 1.10 -8.01
N VAL A 150 12.94 1.67 -8.60
CA VAL A 150 11.57 1.58 -8.10
C VAL A 150 10.60 1.35 -9.25
N THR A 151 9.59 0.52 -9.01
CA THR A 151 8.45 0.33 -9.93
C THR A 151 7.16 0.43 -9.16
N VAL A 152 6.20 1.16 -9.68
CA VAL A 152 4.84 1.24 -9.14
C VAL A 152 3.94 0.27 -9.90
N LEU A 153 3.20 -0.58 -9.19
CA LEU A 153 2.22 -1.48 -9.78
C LEU A 153 0.81 -1.09 -9.34
N LEU A 154 -0.08 -0.97 -10.31
CA LEU A 154 -1.47 -0.57 -10.08
C LEU A 154 -2.43 -1.72 -10.40
N PRO A 155 -3.15 -2.27 -9.39
CA PRO A 155 -4.22 -3.24 -9.59
C PRO A 155 -5.51 -2.47 -9.92
N LEU A 156 -5.89 -2.44 -11.20
CA LEU A 156 -6.93 -1.52 -11.68
C LEU A 156 -8.36 -1.86 -11.25
N LYS A 157 -8.62 -3.07 -10.69
CA LYS A 157 -9.96 -3.50 -10.29
C LYS A 157 -10.26 -3.34 -8.80
N ALA A 158 -9.28 -3.49 -7.94
CA ALA A 158 -9.47 -3.34 -6.48
C ALA A 158 -8.15 -3.18 -5.74
N LEU A 159 -8.15 -2.30 -4.75
CA LEU A 159 -7.03 -2.00 -3.85
C LEU A 159 -7.02 -2.86 -2.59
N SER A 160 -8.13 -3.54 -2.30
CA SER A 160 -8.35 -4.36 -1.12
C SER A 160 -9.44 -5.40 -1.40
N VAL A 161 -9.65 -6.36 -0.49
CA VAL A 161 -10.79 -7.28 -0.57
C VAL A 161 -12.11 -6.53 -0.61
N ILE A 162 -12.27 -5.49 0.23
CA ILE A 162 -13.55 -4.80 0.39
C ILE A 162 -13.82 -3.74 -0.68
N SER A 163 -12.84 -3.38 -1.53
CA SER A 163 -13.05 -2.51 -2.69
C SER A 163 -13.31 -3.26 -4.00
N ALA A 164 -13.23 -4.58 -3.99
CA ALA A 164 -13.57 -5.40 -5.15
C ALA A 164 -15.05 -5.21 -5.57
N ALA A 165 -15.34 -5.47 -6.83
CA ALA A 165 -16.69 -5.31 -7.38
C ALA A 165 -17.74 -6.07 -6.57
N GLY A 166 -18.80 -5.37 -6.19
CA GLY A 166 -19.88 -5.91 -5.34
C GLY A 166 -19.65 -5.83 -3.84
N ASN A 167 -18.49 -5.36 -3.38
CA ASN A 167 -18.20 -5.17 -1.97
C ASN A 167 -18.42 -3.72 -1.52
N SER A 168 -18.39 -3.50 -0.20
CA SER A 168 -18.84 -2.27 0.47
C SER A 168 -18.08 -1.01 0.06
N PHE A 169 -16.79 -1.15 -0.31
CA PHE A 169 -15.92 -0.02 -0.66
C PHE A 169 -15.67 0.10 -2.15
N HIS A 170 -16.44 -0.64 -2.98
CA HIS A 170 -16.34 -0.51 -4.42
C HIS A 170 -16.74 0.91 -4.87
N ASP A 171 -15.77 1.66 -5.37
CA ASP A 171 -15.94 3.05 -5.84
C ASP A 171 -14.90 3.31 -6.94
N VAL A 172 -15.35 3.15 -8.18
CA VAL A 172 -14.48 3.28 -9.37
C VAL A 172 -13.95 4.70 -9.53
N ASP A 173 -14.74 5.72 -9.18
CA ASP A 173 -14.35 7.12 -9.33
C ASP A 173 -13.24 7.48 -8.32
N ALA A 174 -13.34 6.98 -7.10
CA ALA A 174 -12.31 7.19 -6.07
C ALA A 174 -11.01 6.45 -6.44
N ASP A 175 -11.09 5.20 -6.88
CA ASP A 175 -9.91 4.43 -7.29
C ASP A 175 -9.25 5.07 -8.52
N GLN A 176 -10.04 5.52 -9.50
CA GLN A 176 -9.51 6.21 -10.67
C GLN A 176 -8.83 7.53 -10.30
N ALA A 177 -9.39 8.30 -9.36
CA ALA A 177 -8.78 9.53 -8.88
C ALA A 177 -7.41 9.29 -8.24
N LEU A 178 -7.24 8.18 -7.51
CA LEU A 178 -5.95 7.75 -6.96
C LEU A 178 -4.94 7.42 -8.05
N PHE A 179 -5.34 6.56 -9.00
CA PHE A 179 -4.44 6.13 -10.08
C PHE A 179 -4.03 7.29 -10.98
N ASP A 180 -4.95 8.20 -11.32
CA ASP A 180 -4.66 9.38 -12.13
C ASP A 180 -3.71 10.33 -11.42
N ALA A 181 -3.89 10.54 -10.12
CA ALA A 181 -2.97 11.35 -9.33
C ALA A 181 -1.57 10.74 -9.26
N ILE A 182 -1.45 9.43 -9.08
CA ILE A 182 -0.15 8.75 -9.13
C ILE A 182 0.51 8.97 -10.50
N ARG A 183 -0.18 8.70 -11.60
CA ARG A 183 0.35 8.87 -12.97
C ARG A 183 0.78 10.31 -13.24
N MET A 184 -0.03 11.28 -12.80
CA MET A 184 0.20 12.70 -13.06
C MET A 184 1.41 13.24 -12.30
N HIS A 185 1.66 12.77 -11.10
CA HIS A 185 2.67 13.33 -10.20
C HIS A 185 3.98 12.54 -10.15
N LEU A 186 4.03 11.32 -10.68
CA LEU A 186 5.27 10.56 -10.78
C LEU A 186 6.22 11.13 -11.85
N ARG A 187 7.52 11.12 -11.56
CA ARG A 187 8.56 11.38 -12.55
C ARG A 187 8.44 10.38 -13.71
N LYS A 188 8.66 10.85 -14.93
CA LYS A 188 8.51 10.04 -16.16
C LYS A 188 9.44 8.83 -16.23
N GLU A 189 10.56 8.89 -15.51
CA GLU A 189 11.57 7.82 -15.46
C GLU A 189 11.14 6.65 -14.56
N ILE A 190 10.18 6.88 -13.66
CA ILE A 190 9.67 5.83 -12.78
C ILE A 190 8.66 4.96 -13.54
N LYS A 191 8.97 3.68 -13.62
CA LYS A 191 8.12 2.72 -14.33
C LYS A 191 6.81 2.51 -13.56
N VAL A 192 5.69 2.65 -14.27
CA VAL A 192 4.36 2.26 -13.82
C VAL A 192 3.91 1.04 -14.61
N VAL A 193 3.47 0.00 -13.93
CA VAL A 193 2.90 -1.21 -14.53
C VAL A 193 1.47 -1.35 -14.06
N GLU A 194 0.55 -1.43 -14.99
CA GLU A 194 -0.88 -1.55 -14.73
C GLU A 194 -1.36 -2.94 -15.08
N MET A 195 -2.24 -3.48 -14.26
CA MET A 195 -2.86 -4.77 -14.52
C MET A 195 -4.36 -4.68 -14.28
N ASP A 196 -5.15 -5.16 -15.23
CA ASP A 196 -6.61 -5.29 -15.10
C ASP A 196 -6.96 -6.47 -14.19
N ALA A 197 -6.65 -6.30 -12.89
CA ALA A 197 -6.74 -7.31 -11.85
C ALA A 197 -7.10 -6.68 -10.50
N GLU A 198 -7.62 -7.49 -9.60
CA GLU A 198 -7.70 -7.15 -8.18
C GLU A 198 -6.33 -7.34 -7.51
N ILE A 199 -6.08 -6.61 -6.42
CA ILE A 199 -4.79 -6.71 -5.71
C ILE A 199 -4.49 -8.14 -5.25
N ASN A 200 -5.50 -8.91 -4.86
CA ASN A 200 -5.36 -10.27 -4.37
C ASN A 200 -5.36 -11.35 -5.47
N ASP A 201 -5.46 -10.97 -6.74
CA ASP A 201 -5.27 -11.91 -7.83
C ASP A 201 -3.87 -12.52 -7.80
N SER A 202 -3.80 -13.84 -7.88
CA SER A 202 -2.52 -14.55 -7.82
C SER A 202 -1.57 -14.17 -8.97
N ALA A 203 -2.13 -13.73 -10.11
CA ALA A 203 -1.34 -13.21 -11.23
C ALA A 203 -0.70 -11.86 -10.88
N PHE A 204 -1.43 -10.96 -10.22
CA PHE A 204 -0.91 -9.68 -9.74
C PHE A 204 0.17 -9.88 -8.66
N ALA A 205 -0.08 -10.76 -7.70
CA ALA A 205 0.90 -11.08 -6.66
C ALA A 205 2.21 -11.64 -7.24
N ARG A 206 2.14 -12.53 -8.23
CA ARG A 206 3.32 -13.04 -8.94
C ARG A 206 4.03 -11.95 -9.74
N LEU A 207 3.27 -11.02 -10.33
CA LEU A 207 3.86 -9.86 -11.02
C LEU A 207 4.65 -8.99 -10.04
N CYS A 208 4.14 -8.74 -8.83
CA CYS A 208 4.85 -7.99 -7.79
C CYS A 208 6.19 -8.66 -7.44
N ALA A 209 6.17 -9.96 -7.15
CA ALA A 209 7.38 -10.71 -6.81
C ALA A 209 8.41 -10.70 -7.95
N LYS A 210 7.96 -10.98 -9.19
CA LYS A 210 8.82 -10.98 -10.36
C LYS A 210 9.40 -9.60 -10.64
N SER A 211 8.60 -8.56 -10.56
CA SER A 211 9.06 -7.18 -10.79
C SER A 211 10.14 -6.78 -9.78
N LEU A 212 10.05 -7.22 -8.52
CA LEU A 212 11.11 -6.97 -7.54
C LEU A 212 12.39 -7.71 -7.92
N GLN A 213 12.31 -8.99 -8.32
CA GLN A 213 13.48 -9.75 -8.78
C GLN A 213 14.16 -9.12 -9.99
N ASP A 214 13.39 -8.55 -10.92
CA ASP A 214 13.93 -7.89 -12.12
C ASP A 214 14.65 -6.55 -11.76
N LEU A 215 14.41 -5.97 -10.58
CA LEU A 215 15.09 -4.76 -10.08
C LEU A 215 16.36 -5.07 -9.26
N MET A 216 16.45 -6.27 -8.68
CA MET A 216 17.56 -6.72 -7.81
C MET A 216 18.72 -7.31 -8.60
#